data_836c9cc4e3b9f55065dc286e3b0bf598
#
_entry.id   836c9cc4e3b9f55065dc286e3b0bf598
#
_cell.length_a   1.000
_cell.length_b   1.000
_cell.length_c   1.000
_cell.angle_alpha   90.00
_cell.angle_beta   90.00
_cell.angle_gamma   90.00
#
_symmetry.space_group_name_H-M   'P 1'
#
loop_
_entity.id
_entity.type
_entity.pdbx_description
1 polymer ?
#
loop_
_entity_poly.entity_id
_entity_poly.type
_entity_poly.pdbx_seq_one_letter_code
_entity_poly.pdbx_strand_id
1 'polypeptide(L)'
;MLRTESKKTNECIARKAFFFSLTAIVVALLLILPAFGADKKKDEETLRRANIVLQDMLNSKEISPEVLSKADCVLILPDVKKFGFGVGGMGGRGPLLCRRGQKFEGKWSAPAMYSVGGASIGLQAGGTSTDFVLLLMNEKVVNQVLNGKTKMGTDATAAAGPGATAASASDADILTYGRAKGVFAGVSLGGASVEPDNDANYRLYGKTLTGNDIVRGTDVKPSGDGQALVTMLDSKLTTHGK
;
A
#
# COMPACT_ATOMS: atom_id res chain seq x y z
N MET A 1 -61.36 -7.96 -38.96
CA MET A 1 -60.40 -9.05 -38.90
C MET A 1 -58.94 -8.58 -38.88
N LEU A 2 -58.62 -7.32 -39.20
CA LEU A 2 -57.23 -6.77 -39.27
C LEU A 2 -56.67 -6.22 -37.93
N ARG A 3 -57.50 -6.09 -36.88
CA ARG A 3 -57.09 -5.46 -35.59
C ARG A 3 -56.46 -6.46 -34.58
N THR A 4 -56.67 -7.75 -34.78
CA THR A 4 -56.18 -8.82 -33.91
C THR A 4 -54.78 -9.30 -34.28
N GLU A 5 -54.36 -9.18 -35.52
CA GLU A 5 -53.02 -9.56 -35.96
C GLU A 5 -51.95 -8.55 -35.52
N SER A 6 -52.25 -7.24 -35.56
CA SER A 6 -51.33 -6.18 -35.12
C SER A 6 -50.98 -6.28 -33.62
N LYS A 7 -51.93 -6.74 -32.79
CA LYS A 7 -51.70 -6.87 -31.34
C LYS A 7 -50.76 -8.03 -31.00
N LYS A 8 -50.86 -9.17 -31.71
CA LYS A 8 -49.98 -10.34 -31.55
C LYS A 8 -48.53 -10.06 -32.00
N THR A 9 -48.38 -9.26 -33.06
CA THR A 9 -47.06 -8.90 -33.57
C THR A 9 -46.30 -7.99 -32.61
N ASN A 10 -46.97 -7.01 -32.01
CA ASN A 10 -46.41 -6.09 -31.03
C ASN A 10 -46.04 -6.79 -29.72
N GLU A 11 -46.81 -7.76 -29.24
CA GLU A 11 -46.47 -8.57 -28.06
C GLU A 11 -45.27 -9.48 -28.29
N CYS A 12 -45.12 -10.04 -29.50
CA CYS A 12 -43.96 -10.86 -29.88
C CYS A 12 -42.67 -10.03 -29.94
N ILE A 13 -42.75 -8.82 -30.49
CA ILE A 13 -41.60 -7.89 -30.56
C ILE A 13 -41.20 -7.43 -29.16
N ALA A 14 -42.18 -7.08 -28.30
CA ALA A 14 -41.90 -6.65 -26.91
C ALA A 14 -41.25 -7.78 -26.08
N ARG A 15 -41.69 -9.02 -26.22
CA ARG A 15 -41.06 -10.18 -25.54
C ARG A 15 -39.65 -10.44 -26.03
N LYS A 16 -39.39 -10.36 -27.34
CA LYS A 16 -38.04 -10.50 -27.86
C LYS A 16 -37.09 -9.39 -27.40
N ALA A 17 -37.55 -8.13 -27.38
CA ALA A 17 -36.77 -7.00 -26.86
C ALA A 17 -36.48 -7.14 -25.37
N PHE A 18 -37.41 -7.65 -24.58
CA PHE A 18 -37.21 -7.92 -23.14
C PHE A 18 -36.18 -9.02 -22.88
N PHE A 19 -36.22 -10.11 -23.65
CA PHE A 19 -35.23 -11.19 -23.57
C PHE A 19 -33.82 -10.72 -24.01
N PHE A 20 -33.70 -9.90 -25.05
CA PHE A 20 -32.44 -9.34 -25.50
C PHE A 20 -31.84 -8.36 -24.44
N SER A 21 -32.68 -7.57 -23.80
CA SER A 21 -32.24 -6.67 -22.72
C SER A 21 -31.76 -7.44 -21.50
N LEU A 22 -32.47 -8.50 -21.11
CA LEU A 22 -32.11 -9.32 -19.94
C LEU A 22 -30.80 -10.10 -20.16
N THR A 23 -30.57 -10.64 -21.36
CA THR A 23 -29.31 -11.32 -21.71
C THR A 23 -28.12 -10.36 -21.78
N ALA A 24 -28.31 -9.14 -22.27
CA ALA A 24 -27.27 -8.12 -22.28
C ALA A 24 -26.84 -7.70 -20.87
N ILE A 25 -27.79 -7.57 -19.94
CA ILE A 25 -27.50 -7.26 -18.53
C ILE A 25 -26.75 -8.41 -17.84
N VAL A 26 -27.13 -9.65 -18.07
CA VAL A 26 -26.46 -10.83 -17.50
C VAL A 26 -25.03 -10.98 -18.05
N VAL A 27 -24.82 -10.75 -19.35
CA VAL A 27 -23.49 -10.79 -19.96
C VAL A 27 -22.61 -9.64 -19.43
N ALA A 28 -23.14 -8.43 -19.25
CA ALA A 28 -22.43 -7.32 -18.66
C ALA A 28 -22.03 -7.58 -17.20
N LEU A 29 -22.89 -8.22 -16.42
CA LEU A 29 -22.60 -8.59 -15.03
C LEU A 29 -21.52 -9.65 -14.92
N LEU A 30 -21.45 -10.60 -15.86
CA LEU A 30 -20.41 -11.65 -15.92
C LEU A 30 -19.03 -11.13 -16.32
N LEU A 31 -18.94 -9.99 -17.00
CA LEU A 31 -17.67 -9.37 -17.40
C LEU A 31 -17.01 -8.54 -16.28
N ILE A 32 -17.75 -8.16 -15.24
CA ILE A 32 -17.24 -7.32 -14.14
C ILE A 32 -16.53 -8.19 -13.06
N LEU A 33 -16.96 -9.43 -12.86
CA LEU A 33 -16.42 -10.33 -11.84
C LEU A 33 -14.91 -10.64 -11.97
N PRO A 34 -14.35 -10.89 -13.17
CA PRO A 34 -12.91 -11.19 -13.30
C PRO A 34 -11.99 -10.00 -13.04
N ALA A 35 -12.43 -8.76 -13.27
CA ALA A 35 -11.61 -7.57 -13.02
C ALA A 35 -11.36 -7.35 -11.52
N PHE A 36 -12.36 -7.53 -10.67
CA PHE A 36 -12.22 -7.36 -9.22
C PHE A 36 -11.29 -8.40 -8.59
N GLY A 37 -11.36 -9.65 -9.07
CA GLY A 37 -10.46 -10.72 -8.62
C GLY A 37 -9.00 -10.51 -9.04
N ALA A 38 -8.77 -9.96 -10.23
CA ALA A 38 -7.43 -9.67 -10.73
C ALA A 38 -6.73 -8.56 -9.94
N ASP A 39 -7.47 -7.53 -9.52
CA ASP A 39 -6.92 -6.43 -8.74
C ASP A 39 -6.64 -6.84 -7.29
N LYS A 40 -7.50 -7.64 -6.66
CA LYS A 40 -7.21 -8.22 -5.34
C LYS A 40 -5.94 -9.06 -5.36
N LYS A 41 -5.74 -9.87 -6.41
CA LYS A 41 -4.52 -10.67 -6.57
C LYS A 41 -3.26 -9.80 -6.69
N LYS A 42 -3.34 -8.64 -7.33
CA LYS A 42 -2.24 -7.66 -7.37
C LYS A 42 -1.96 -7.05 -5.99
N ASP A 43 -2.99 -6.82 -5.18
CA ASP A 43 -2.83 -6.30 -3.83
C ASP A 43 -2.12 -7.33 -2.93
N GLU A 44 -2.53 -8.59 -2.97
CA GLU A 44 -1.86 -9.70 -2.26
C GLU A 44 -0.40 -9.86 -2.74
N GLU A 45 -0.15 -9.80 -4.04
CA GLU A 45 1.22 -9.82 -4.59
C GLU A 45 2.07 -8.65 -4.07
N THR A 46 1.49 -7.47 -3.90
CA THR A 46 2.19 -6.31 -3.31
C THR A 46 2.56 -6.59 -1.85
N LEU A 47 1.66 -7.20 -1.06
CA LEU A 47 1.94 -7.62 0.33
C LEU A 47 3.05 -8.65 0.38
N ARG A 48 3.03 -9.65 -0.50
CA ARG A 48 4.08 -10.67 -0.61
C ARG A 48 5.43 -10.05 -0.94
N ARG A 49 5.49 -9.14 -1.90
CA ARG A 49 6.73 -8.42 -2.27
C ARG A 49 7.22 -7.53 -1.13
N ALA A 50 6.33 -6.86 -0.41
CA ALA A 50 6.68 -6.08 0.76
C ALA A 50 7.35 -6.93 1.85
N ASN A 51 6.84 -8.15 2.08
CA ASN A 51 7.45 -9.10 3.01
C ASN A 51 8.89 -9.46 2.59
N ILE A 52 9.10 -9.77 1.31
CA ILE A 52 10.42 -10.09 0.77
C ILE A 52 11.38 -8.90 0.93
N VAL A 53 10.96 -7.70 0.52
CA VAL A 53 11.79 -6.48 0.60
C VAL A 53 12.23 -6.20 2.04
N LEU A 54 11.30 -6.24 2.99
CA LEU A 54 11.63 -5.99 4.39
C LEU A 54 12.57 -7.07 4.95
N GLN A 55 12.29 -8.34 4.65
CA GLN A 55 13.11 -9.46 5.09
C GLN A 55 14.55 -9.36 4.54
N ASP A 56 14.68 -9.00 3.28
CA ASP A 56 15.99 -8.83 2.65
C ASP A 56 16.78 -7.68 3.28
N MET A 57 16.16 -6.53 3.56
CA MET A 57 16.81 -5.39 4.20
C MET A 57 17.21 -5.67 5.66
N LEU A 58 16.43 -6.50 6.37
CA LEU A 58 16.78 -6.95 7.72
C LEU A 58 17.94 -7.97 7.69
N ASN A 59 17.92 -8.93 6.76
CA ASN A 59 18.96 -9.95 6.62
C ASN A 59 20.31 -9.35 6.19
N SER A 60 20.29 -8.34 5.33
CA SER A 60 21.48 -7.60 4.90
C SER A 60 21.98 -6.58 5.95
N LYS A 61 21.25 -6.45 7.08
CA LYS A 61 21.55 -5.49 8.16
C LYS A 61 21.50 -4.01 7.71
N GLU A 62 20.84 -3.71 6.61
CA GLU A 62 20.55 -2.33 6.20
C GLU A 62 19.61 -1.66 7.21
N ILE A 63 18.62 -2.43 7.68
CA ILE A 63 17.76 -2.04 8.80
C ILE A 63 18.16 -2.90 10.00
N SER A 64 18.62 -2.26 11.08
CA SER A 64 18.92 -3.01 12.30
C SER A 64 17.60 -3.35 13.04
N PRO A 65 17.52 -4.52 13.69
CA PRO A 65 16.37 -4.87 14.53
C PRO A 65 16.11 -3.85 15.64
N GLU A 66 17.15 -3.23 16.17
CA GLU A 66 17.04 -2.20 17.21
C GLU A 66 16.34 -0.94 16.71
N VAL A 67 16.65 -0.49 15.49
CA VAL A 67 15.99 0.66 14.87
C VAL A 67 14.54 0.32 14.51
N LEU A 68 14.29 -0.88 13.96
CA LEU A 68 12.94 -1.34 13.68
C LEU A 68 12.07 -1.41 14.94
N SER A 69 12.65 -1.83 16.08
CA SER A 69 11.92 -1.93 17.36
C SER A 69 11.48 -0.59 17.93
N LYS A 70 12.13 0.51 17.53
CA LYS A 70 11.78 1.88 17.92
C LYS A 70 10.75 2.53 17.01
N ALA A 71 10.47 1.95 15.84
CA ALA A 71 9.51 2.49 14.90
C ALA A 71 8.08 2.28 15.39
N ASP A 72 7.28 3.33 15.34
CA ASP A 72 5.85 3.30 15.59
C ASP A 72 5.09 2.61 14.44
N CYS A 73 5.50 2.91 13.20
CA CYS A 73 4.95 2.30 12.00
C CYS A 73 6.05 2.00 10.97
N VAL A 74 5.78 1.05 10.09
CA VAL A 74 6.58 0.73 8.92
C VAL A 74 5.74 0.82 7.66
N LEU A 75 6.18 1.62 6.68
CA LEU A 75 5.61 1.68 5.34
C LEU A 75 6.60 1.05 4.37
N ILE A 76 6.16 0.02 3.67
CA ILE A 76 6.99 -0.74 2.74
C ILE A 76 6.44 -0.53 1.33
N LEU A 77 7.25 0.00 0.45
CA LEU A 77 6.87 0.35 -0.91
C LEU A 77 7.75 -0.41 -1.90
N PRO A 78 7.36 -1.63 -2.29
CA PRO A 78 8.09 -2.37 -3.30
C PRO A 78 7.91 -1.74 -4.68
N ASP A 79 9.00 -1.72 -5.46
CA ASP A 79 8.97 -1.35 -6.87
C ASP A 79 8.42 0.07 -7.16
N VAL A 80 8.82 1.06 -6.37
CA VAL A 80 8.52 2.47 -6.68
C VAL A 80 9.21 2.85 -7.97
N LYS A 81 8.42 3.18 -8.97
CA LYS A 81 8.90 3.57 -10.30
C LYS A 81 9.09 5.07 -10.39
N LYS A 82 10.24 5.47 -10.89
CA LYS A 82 10.52 6.85 -11.28
C LYS A 82 10.80 6.88 -12.77
N PHE A 83 10.21 7.81 -13.46
CA PHE A 83 10.38 8.00 -14.89
C PHE A 83 10.42 9.49 -15.22
N GLY A 84 11.24 9.88 -16.19
CA GLY A 84 11.33 11.26 -16.63
C GLY A 84 12.57 11.59 -17.43
N PHE A 85 12.55 12.79 -17.96
CA PHE A 85 13.65 13.43 -18.67
C PHE A 85 13.76 14.88 -18.16
N GLY A 86 14.64 15.13 -17.18
CA GLY A 86 14.71 16.42 -16.50
C GLY A 86 13.58 16.64 -15.47
N VAL A 87 12.34 16.50 -15.88
CA VAL A 87 11.14 16.47 -15.04
C VAL A 87 10.42 15.15 -15.29
N GLY A 88 9.96 14.53 -14.25
CA GLY A 88 9.28 13.22 -14.35
C GLY A 88 8.26 12.99 -13.25
N GLY A 89 7.78 11.77 -13.19
CA GLY A 89 6.87 11.29 -12.16
C GLY A 89 7.48 10.15 -11.36
N MET A 90 6.94 9.94 -10.18
CA MET A 90 7.17 8.73 -9.41
C MET A 90 5.83 8.15 -8.95
N GLY A 91 5.78 6.85 -8.80
CA GLY A 91 4.61 6.17 -8.28
C GLY A 91 4.93 4.78 -7.79
N GLY A 92 4.21 4.38 -6.75
CA GLY A 92 4.31 3.06 -6.14
C GLY A 92 3.22 2.88 -5.11
N ARG A 93 3.12 1.68 -4.54
CA ARG A 93 2.16 1.38 -3.48
C ARG A 93 2.67 0.25 -2.59
N GLY A 94 2.17 0.19 -1.37
CA GLY A 94 2.54 -0.86 -0.45
C GLY A 94 1.87 -0.72 0.92
N PRO A 95 2.10 -1.67 1.83
CA PRO A 95 1.48 -1.70 3.13
C PRO A 95 2.14 -0.78 4.14
N LEU A 96 1.31 -0.10 4.93
CA LEU A 96 1.63 0.52 6.20
C LEU A 96 1.16 -0.39 7.34
N LEU A 97 2.04 -0.72 8.26
CA LEU A 97 1.71 -1.41 9.50
C LEU A 97 2.18 -0.55 10.68
N CYS A 98 1.37 -0.47 11.72
CA CYS A 98 1.72 0.24 12.95
C CYS A 98 1.68 -0.70 14.14
N ARG A 99 2.48 -0.42 15.16
CA ARG A 99 2.37 -1.11 16.44
C ARG A 99 1.09 -0.65 17.15
N ARG A 100 0.40 -1.56 17.76
CA ARG A 100 -0.86 -1.28 18.46
C ARG A 100 -0.61 -0.70 19.85
N GLY A 101 -1.64 -0.13 20.43
CA GLY A 101 -1.58 0.51 21.74
C GLY A 101 -1.34 2.01 21.65
N GLN A 102 -1.61 2.73 22.77
CA GLN A 102 -1.53 4.19 22.81
C GLN A 102 -0.11 4.74 22.57
N LYS A 103 0.91 3.95 22.92
CA LYS A 103 2.33 4.32 22.75
C LYS A 103 3.06 3.48 21.71
N PHE A 104 2.34 2.83 20.81
CA PHE A 104 2.92 1.97 19.78
C PHE A 104 3.85 0.86 20.33
N GLU A 105 3.54 0.31 21.50
CA GLU A 105 4.35 -0.72 22.18
C GLU A 105 3.81 -2.14 21.97
N GLY A 106 2.65 -2.29 21.34
CA GLY A 106 1.98 -3.57 21.12
C GLY A 106 2.49 -4.35 19.91
N LYS A 107 1.74 -5.38 19.55
CA LYS A 107 1.94 -6.16 18.33
C LYS A 107 1.64 -5.33 17.08
N TRP A 108 2.15 -5.77 15.93
CA TRP A 108 1.87 -5.12 14.66
C TRP A 108 0.41 -5.27 14.23
N SER A 109 -0.09 -4.24 13.58
CA SER A 109 -1.46 -4.17 13.06
C SER A 109 -1.63 -4.98 11.78
N ALA A 110 -2.88 -5.10 11.31
CA ALA A 110 -3.16 -5.45 9.94
C ALA A 110 -2.55 -4.41 8.97
N PRO A 111 -2.11 -4.82 7.76
CA PRO A 111 -1.54 -3.91 6.78
C PRO A 111 -2.62 -3.04 6.12
N ALA A 112 -2.46 -1.72 6.18
CA ALA A 112 -3.25 -0.76 5.40
C ALA A 112 -2.49 -0.40 4.12
N MET A 113 -3.14 -0.48 2.98
CA MET A 113 -2.51 -0.12 1.70
C MET A 113 -2.44 1.39 1.53
N TYR A 114 -1.27 1.84 1.11
CA TYR A 114 -0.94 3.24 0.79
C TYR A 114 -0.31 3.34 -0.59
N SER A 115 -0.51 4.46 -1.23
CA SER A 115 0.15 4.84 -2.47
C SER A 115 1.13 5.98 -2.23
N VAL A 116 2.20 5.99 -3.00
CA VAL A 116 3.13 7.10 -3.10
C VAL A 116 3.13 7.61 -4.53
N GLY A 117 3.07 8.91 -4.67
CA GLY A 117 3.07 9.54 -5.99
C GLY A 117 3.57 10.97 -5.95
N GLY A 118 4.07 11.48 -7.08
CA GLY A 118 4.53 12.85 -7.14
C GLY A 118 5.37 13.16 -8.37
N ALA A 119 5.70 14.46 -8.50
CA ALA A 119 6.68 14.89 -9.47
C ALA A 119 8.09 14.53 -8.97
N SER A 120 8.94 14.07 -9.86
CA SER A 120 10.35 13.86 -9.60
C SER A 120 11.17 14.81 -10.47
N ILE A 121 12.14 15.46 -9.85
CA ILE A 121 13.14 16.28 -10.57
C ILE A 121 14.44 15.49 -10.52
N GLY A 122 15.05 15.23 -11.67
CA GLY A 122 16.32 14.52 -11.72
C GLY A 122 16.96 14.59 -13.09
N LEU A 123 18.27 14.56 -13.11
CA LEU A 123 19.09 14.57 -14.36
C LEU A 123 19.06 13.22 -15.09
N GLN A 124 18.23 12.27 -14.66
CA GLN A 124 18.18 10.93 -15.22
C GLN A 124 17.19 10.86 -16.39
N ALA A 125 17.69 10.48 -17.54
CA ALA A 125 16.88 10.03 -18.66
C ALA A 125 16.58 8.54 -18.47
N GLY A 126 15.28 8.16 -18.35
CA GLY A 126 14.89 6.77 -18.23
C GLY A 126 14.01 6.44 -17.03
N GLY A 127 13.82 5.15 -16.82
CA GLY A 127 13.04 4.60 -15.70
C GLY A 127 13.92 3.89 -14.68
N THR A 128 13.64 4.11 -13.40
CA THR A 128 14.25 3.35 -12.30
C THR A 128 13.16 2.71 -11.45
N SER A 129 13.47 1.55 -10.88
CA SER A 129 12.65 0.87 -9.90
C SER A 129 13.44 0.76 -8.59
N THR A 130 12.83 1.14 -7.49
CA THR A 130 13.46 1.16 -6.18
C THR A 130 12.49 0.66 -5.12
N ASP A 131 12.93 -0.26 -4.29
CA ASP A 131 12.22 -0.68 -3.10
C ASP A 131 12.52 0.29 -1.97
N PHE A 132 11.48 0.70 -1.23
CA PHE A 132 11.63 1.58 -0.07
C PHE A 132 11.03 0.95 1.17
N VAL A 133 11.70 1.16 2.31
CA VAL A 133 11.16 0.95 3.65
C VAL A 133 11.29 2.26 4.42
N LEU A 134 10.16 2.76 4.92
CA LEU A 134 10.08 3.96 5.73
C LEU A 134 9.68 3.56 7.14
N LEU A 135 10.50 3.91 8.11
CA LEU A 135 10.18 3.75 9.52
C LEU A 135 9.70 5.10 10.06
N LEU A 136 8.45 5.15 10.51
CA LEU A 136 7.85 6.32 11.14
C LEU A 136 8.18 6.26 12.63
N MET A 137 8.90 7.25 13.13
CA MET A 137 9.58 7.18 14.43
C MET A 137 8.82 7.86 15.56
N ASN A 138 7.73 8.59 15.26
CA ASN A 138 6.95 9.28 16.28
C ASN A 138 5.48 9.40 15.90
N GLU A 139 4.63 9.58 16.91
CA GLU A 139 3.18 9.67 16.77
C GLU A 139 2.74 10.85 15.89
N LYS A 140 3.47 11.96 15.90
CA LYS A 140 3.15 13.15 15.09
C LYS A 140 3.14 12.79 13.60
N VAL A 141 4.20 12.16 13.11
CA VAL A 141 4.30 11.77 11.70
C VAL A 141 3.33 10.64 11.36
N VAL A 142 3.10 9.71 12.28
CA VAL A 142 2.07 8.67 12.10
C VAL A 142 0.71 9.30 11.88
N ASN A 143 0.31 10.25 12.74
CA ASN A 143 -0.98 10.95 12.60
C ASN A 143 -1.09 11.74 11.30
N GLN A 144 -0.01 12.36 10.83
CA GLN A 144 0.01 13.04 9.53
C GLN A 144 -0.24 12.05 8.38
N VAL A 145 0.43 10.90 8.36
CA VAL A 145 0.26 9.86 7.35
C VAL A 145 -1.14 9.26 7.39
N LEU A 146 -1.68 8.99 8.58
CA LEU A 146 -3.00 8.39 8.73
C LEU A 146 -4.15 9.33 8.36
N ASN A 147 -3.99 10.64 8.58
CA ASN A 147 -5.03 11.64 8.33
C ASN A 147 -5.09 12.15 6.89
N GLY A 148 -4.22 11.69 6.00
CA GLY A 148 -4.33 12.08 4.61
C GLY A 148 -3.01 12.22 3.87
N LYS A 149 -2.89 13.26 3.06
CA LYS A 149 -1.74 13.51 2.20
C LYS A 149 -0.57 14.06 3.00
N THR A 150 0.49 13.27 3.12
CA THR A 150 1.75 13.71 3.70
C THR A 150 2.77 13.91 2.60
N LYS A 151 3.32 15.12 2.49
CA LYS A 151 4.41 15.42 1.55
C LYS A 151 5.75 15.12 2.20
N MET A 152 6.49 14.22 1.58
CA MET A 152 7.82 13.84 2.02
C MET A 152 8.82 14.99 1.80
N GLY A 153 9.56 15.33 2.85
CA GLY A 153 10.57 16.38 2.83
C GLY A 153 10.07 17.78 3.17
N THR A 154 8.73 18.02 3.21
CA THR A 154 8.14 19.27 3.68
C THR A 154 7.38 19.11 4.99
N ASP A 155 6.57 18.05 5.08
CA ASP A 155 5.70 17.81 6.23
C ASP A 155 6.35 16.85 7.25
N ALA A 156 7.38 16.11 6.82
CA ALA A 156 8.14 15.19 7.65
C ALA A 156 9.62 15.20 7.28
N THR A 157 10.50 15.29 8.28
CA THR A 157 11.95 15.18 8.08
C THR A 157 12.34 13.74 7.85
N ALA A 158 13.02 13.48 6.74
CA ALA A 158 13.48 12.14 6.38
C ALA A 158 15.01 12.09 6.43
N ALA A 159 15.54 11.19 7.25
CA ALA A 159 16.95 10.79 7.20
C ALA A 159 17.09 9.56 6.29
N ALA A 160 18.15 9.49 5.50
CA ALA A 160 18.41 8.36 4.63
C ALA A 160 19.47 7.43 5.25
N GLY A 161 19.24 6.14 5.21
CA GLY A 161 20.19 5.32 5.21
C GLY A 161 20.71 4.13 5.75
N PRO A 162 21.70 3.34 5.26
CA PRO A 162 22.40 2.40 6.12
C PRO A 162 23.37 3.16 7.02
N GLY A 163 23.38 2.76 8.30
CA GLY A 163 24.18 3.42 9.32
C GLY A 163 23.41 4.38 10.23
N ALA A 164 22.09 4.52 10.06
CA ALA A 164 21.27 5.14 11.08
C ALA A 164 21.41 4.35 12.38
N THR A 165 22.00 4.98 13.40
CA THR A 165 22.11 4.42 14.73
C THR A 165 20.82 4.63 15.50
N ALA A 166 20.64 3.91 16.58
CA ALA A 166 19.52 4.13 17.50
C ALA A 166 19.44 5.57 18.03
N ALA A 167 20.55 6.31 18.05
CA ALA A 167 20.64 7.72 18.43
C ALA A 167 20.15 8.66 17.32
N SER A 168 20.52 8.40 16.06
CA SER A 168 19.98 9.19 14.92
C SER A 168 18.52 8.91 14.64
N ALA A 169 17.99 7.78 15.08
CA ALA A 169 16.56 7.44 14.97
C ALA A 169 15.69 8.27 15.90
N SER A 170 16.22 8.84 16.99
CA SER A 170 15.45 9.66 17.93
C SER A 170 15.14 11.07 17.39
N ASP A 171 15.92 11.56 16.44
CA ASP A 171 15.85 12.93 15.95
C ASP A 171 15.13 13.07 14.59
N ALA A 172 14.91 11.94 13.90
CA ALA A 172 14.23 11.94 12.61
C ALA A 172 12.74 11.55 12.76
N ASP A 173 11.87 12.24 12.06
CA ASP A 173 10.45 11.85 11.96
C ASP A 173 10.29 10.54 11.18
N ILE A 174 11.06 10.37 10.09
CA ILE A 174 11.04 9.18 9.23
C ILE A 174 12.47 8.75 8.88
N LEU A 175 12.77 7.48 9.06
CA LEU A 175 13.97 6.86 8.49
C LEU A 175 13.61 6.18 7.16
N THR A 176 14.30 6.56 6.09
CA THR A 176 14.04 6.04 4.75
C THR A 176 15.19 5.17 4.27
N TYR A 177 14.89 3.93 3.93
CA TYR A 177 15.82 2.97 3.33
C TYR A 177 15.40 2.71 1.90
N GLY A 178 16.33 2.77 0.95
CA GLY A 178 16.08 2.55 -0.46
C GLY A 178 17.04 1.55 -1.07
N ARG A 179 16.53 0.61 -1.85
CA ARG A 179 17.30 -0.40 -2.55
C ARG A 179 16.92 -0.43 -4.04
N ALA A 180 17.87 -0.10 -4.91
CA ALA A 180 17.73 -0.22 -6.35
C ALA A 180 18.54 -1.43 -6.85
N LYS A 181 17.90 -2.33 -7.63
CA LYS A 181 18.57 -3.53 -8.18
C LYS A 181 19.30 -4.38 -7.14
N GLY A 182 18.76 -4.51 -5.92
CA GLY A 182 19.36 -5.31 -4.86
C GLY A 182 20.55 -4.67 -4.15
N VAL A 183 20.91 -3.43 -4.50
CA VAL A 183 21.98 -2.65 -3.85
C VAL A 183 21.38 -1.42 -3.20
N PHE A 184 21.85 -1.08 -1.99
CA PHE A 184 21.45 0.16 -1.35
C PHE A 184 21.73 1.36 -2.28
N ALA A 185 20.75 2.20 -2.42
CA ALA A 185 20.85 3.44 -3.17
C ALA A 185 20.41 4.61 -2.27
N GLY A 186 21.25 5.63 -2.18
CA GLY A 186 20.90 6.90 -1.55
C GLY A 186 19.83 7.63 -2.38
N VAL A 187 18.59 7.15 -2.32
CA VAL A 187 17.46 7.69 -3.07
C VAL A 187 16.47 8.36 -2.14
N SER A 188 15.96 9.50 -2.55
CA SER A 188 14.99 10.30 -1.80
C SER A 188 13.58 10.14 -2.37
N LEU A 189 12.59 10.14 -1.49
CA LEU A 189 11.17 10.31 -1.81
C LEU A 189 10.73 11.80 -1.69
N GLY A 190 11.69 12.73 -1.60
CA GLY A 190 11.39 14.16 -1.49
C GLY A 190 10.44 14.64 -2.59
N GLY A 191 9.42 15.38 -2.20
CA GLY A 191 8.36 15.86 -3.10
C GLY A 191 7.25 14.86 -3.41
N ALA A 192 7.35 13.61 -2.94
CA ALA A 192 6.27 12.63 -3.06
C ALA A 192 5.18 12.86 -2.01
N SER A 193 3.93 12.61 -2.37
CA SER A 193 2.81 12.49 -1.44
C SER A 193 2.57 11.03 -1.10
N VAL A 194 2.27 10.76 0.17
CA VAL A 194 1.82 9.46 0.66
C VAL A 194 0.33 9.58 1.00
N GLU A 195 -0.48 8.68 0.46
CA GLU A 195 -1.94 8.72 0.56
C GLU A 195 -2.52 7.31 0.79
N PRO A 196 -3.62 7.15 1.56
CA PRO A 196 -4.31 5.87 1.68
C PRO A 196 -4.82 5.36 0.32
N ASP A 197 -4.58 4.09 0.01
CA ASP A 197 -5.18 3.40 -1.14
C ASP A 197 -6.47 2.71 -0.69
N ASN A 198 -7.55 3.49 -0.62
CA ASN A 198 -8.84 3.03 -0.11
C ASN A 198 -9.44 1.91 -0.96
N ASP A 199 -9.19 1.90 -2.27
CA ASP A 199 -9.68 0.85 -3.17
C ASP A 199 -8.98 -0.48 -2.89
N ALA A 200 -7.67 -0.48 -2.69
CA ALA A 200 -6.93 -1.66 -2.29
C ALA A 200 -7.35 -2.16 -0.91
N ASN A 201 -7.55 -1.25 0.05
CA ASN A 201 -8.04 -1.59 1.38
C ASN A 201 -9.43 -2.25 1.31
N TYR A 202 -10.34 -1.70 0.50
CA TYR A 202 -11.65 -2.30 0.27
C TYR A 202 -11.55 -3.71 -0.35
N ARG A 203 -10.68 -3.90 -1.34
CA ARG A 203 -10.49 -5.21 -1.98
C ARG A 203 -9.93 -6.26 -1.02
N LEU A 204 -9.00 -5.86 -0.15
CA LEU A 204 -8.39 -6.77 0.82
C LEU A 204 -9.36 -7.17 1.95
N TYR A 205 -10.12 -6.21 2.48
CA TYR A 205 -10.93 -6.41 3.68
C TYR A 205 -12.43 -6.58 3.42
N GLY A 206 -12.90 -6.32 2.19
CA GLY A 206 -14.32 -6.48 1.80
C GLY A 206 -15.27 -5.46 2.45
N LYS A 207 -14.74 -4.40 3.06
CA LYS A 207 -15.48 -3.32 3.71
C LYS A 207 -14.75 -1.99 3.62
N THR A 208 -15.48 -0.89 3.65
CA THR A 208 -14.89 0.44 3.64
C THR A 208 -14.24 0.72 5.00
N LEU A 209 -12.91 0.84 4.99
CA LEU A 209 -12.09 1.13 6.16
C LEU A 209 -11.08 2.21 5.80
N THR A 210 -10.89 3.16 6.70
CA THR A 210 -9.77 4.10 6.60
C THR A 210 -8.45 3.43 6.99
N GLY A 211 -7.32 4.00 6.59
CA GLY A 211 -6.01 3.53 7.06
C GLY A 211 -5.94 3.50 8.59
N ASN A 212 -6.53 4.49 9.25
CA ASN A 212 -6.61 4.57 10.71
C ASN A 212 -7.42 3.42 11.32
N ASP A 213 -8.59 3.08 10.74
CA ASP A 213 -9.42 1.95 11.21
C ASP A 213 -8.66 0.62 11.12
N ILE A 214 -7.83 0.46 10.08
CA ILE A 214 -7.06 -0.77 9.86
C ILE A 214 -5.91 -0.88 10.86
N VAL A 215 -5.11 0.19 11.03
CA VAL A 215 -3.89 0.10 11.84
C VAL A 215 -4.15 0.27 13.35
N ARG A 216 -5.17 1.02 13.76
CA ARG A 216 -5.52 1.21 15.17
C ARG A 216 -6.67 0.32 15.63
N GLY A 217 -7.48 -0.19 14.71
CA GLY A 217 -8.62 -1.06 15.03
C GLY A 217 -8.16 -2.44 15.51
N THR A 218 -8.97 -3.05 16.39
CA THR A 218 -8.71 -4.39 16.92
C THR A 218 -9.35 -5.50 16.10
N ASP A 219 -10.37 -5.16 15.29
CA ASP A 219 -11.24 -6.13 14.63
C ASP A 219 -10.83 -6.44 13.19
N VAL A 220 -9.80 -5.77 12.68
CA VAL A 220 -9.27 -6.03 11.35
C VAL A 220 -8.23 -7.13 11.41
N LYS A 221 -8.55 -8.27 10.81
CA LYS A 221 -7.66 -9.43 10.74
C LYS A 221 -7.04 -9.51 9.34
N PRO A 222 -5.73 -9.51 9.23
CA PRO A 222 -5.07 -9.75 7.95
C PRO A 222 -5.25 -11.21 7.53
N SER A 223 -5.19 -11.48 6.24
CA SER A 223 -5.22 -12.82 5.66
C SER A 223 -4.08 -12.97 4.64
N GLY A 224 -3.78 -14.21 4.24
CA GLY A 224 -2.79 -14.50 3.21
C GLY A 224 -1.42 -13.86 3.47
N ASP A 225 -0.90 -13.15 2.48
CA ASP A 225 0.40 -12.50 2.53
C ASP A 225 0.47 -11.38 3.59
N GLY A 226 -0.66 -10.73 3.90
CA GLY A 226 -0.75 -9.75 4.98
C GLY A 226 -0.49 -10.37 6.36
N GLN A 227 -1.01 -11.56 6.62
CA GLN A 227 -0.75 -12.29 7.87
C GLN A 227 0.71 -12.73 7.97
N ALA A 228 1.30 -13.17 6.85
CA ALA A 228 2.72 -13.55 6.81
C ALA A 228 3.62 -12.35 7.18
N LEU A 229 3.32 -11.16 6.66
CA LEU A 229 4.06 -9.94 6.96
C LEU A 229 3.96 -9.54 8.45
N VAL A 230 2.75 -9.60 9.04
CA VAL A 230 2.54 -9.34 10.47
C VAL A 230 3.32 -10.33 11.33
N THR A 231 3.25 -11.63 11.00
CA THR A 231 3.94 -12.68 11.74
C THR A 231 5.45 -12.49 11.70
N MET A 232 5.99 -12.12 10.54
CA MET A 232 7.42 -11.83 10.38
C MET A 232 7.85 -10.65 11.26
N LEU A 233 7.10 -9.54 11.22
CA LEU A 233 7.37 -8.35 12.02
C LEU A 233 7.28 -8.64 13.53
N ASP A 234 6.23 -9.36 13.98
CA ASP A 234 6.06 -9.74 15.40
C ASP A 234 7.22 -10.63 15.88
N SER A 235 7.74 -11.52 15.02
CA SER A 235 8.89 -12.37 15.37
C SER A 235 10.17 -11.58 15.64
N LYS A 236 10.34 -10.40 15.04
CA LYS A 236 11.49 -9.53 15.27
C LYS A 236 11.40 -8.73 16.57
N LEU A 237 10.19 -8.52 17.10
CA LEU A 237 9.99 -7.87 18.41
C LEU A 237 10.36 -8.78 19.57
N THR A 238 10.07 -10.08 19.47
CA THR A 238 10.28 -11.05 20.56
C THR A 238 11.76 -11.37 20.84
N THR A 239 12.67 -11.05 19.93
CA THR A 239 14.10 -11.31 20.10
C THR A 239 14.85 -10.30 20.94
N HIS A 240 14.22 -9.17 21.34
CA HIS A 240 14.86 -8.10 22.11
C HIS A 240 14.27 -7.86 23.51
N GLY A 241 13.36 -8.72 23.96
CA GLY A 241 12.68 -8.64 25.26
C GLY A 241 13.26 -9.59 26.34
N LYS A 242 14.56 -9.89 26.31
CA LYS A 242 15.23 -10.62 27.39
C LYS A 242 16.53 -9.94 27.75
#